data_93b8ac52ec8b636ff8632c56b29e7152
#
_entry.id   93b8ac52ec8b636ff8632c56b29e7152
#
_cell.length_a   1.000
_cell.length_b   1.000
_cell.length_c   1.000
_cell.angle_alpha   90.00
_cell.angle_beta   90.00
_cell.angle_gamma   90.00
#
_symmetry.space_group_name_H-M   'P 1'
#
loop_
_entity.id
_entity.type
_entity.pdbx_description
1 polymer ?
#
loop_
_entity_poly.entity_id
_entity_poly.type
_entity_poly.pdbx_seq_one_letter_code
_entity_poly.pdbx_strand_id
1 'polypeptide(L)'
;MDDRPRWRDDFPVRWDEDNYMTRRELAKFLTLGSGLLAGVNVLVAFIGLNRRLPAAPVRRIAAADDIAPGSSLLFRYPTPDDPCILVRDRSGRFDAFSQVCTHLSCAVVHRPEERALACPCHKGSFSVSEGRPLAGPPTRRLPRIALERRGDDLLATGIEV
;
A
#
# COMPACT_ATOMS: atom_id res chain seq x y z
N MET A 1 -39.90 -50.26 24.19
CA MET A 1 -39.46 -49.81 22.82
C MET A 1 -38.44 -48.71 23.07
N ASP A 2 -37.19 -48.98 22.68
CA ASP A 2 -36.10 -48.01 22.87
C ASP A 2 -36.20 -46.97 21.73
N ASP A 3 -36.60 -45.76 22.11
CA ASP A 3 -36.86 -44.66 21.15
C ASP A 3 -35.56 -43.87 20.82
N ARG A 4 -34.41 -44.52 20.93
CA ARG A 4 -33.13 -43.93 20.55
C ARG A 4 -32.99 -43.86 19.04
N PRO A 5 -32.69 -42.69 18.46
CA PRO A 5 -32.50 -42.57 17.03
C PRO A 5 -31.26 -43.37 16.58
N ARG A 6 -31.36 -44.14 15.49
CA ARG A 6 -30.32 -45.01 14.95
C ARG A 6 -28.97 -44.37 14.73
N TRP A 7 -28.92 -43.06 14.45
CA TRP A 7 -27.65 -42.32 14.28
C TRP A 7 -26.78 -42.30 15.53
N ARG A 8 -27.36 -42.52 16.74
CA ARG A 8 -26.60 -42.62 17.99
C ARG A 8 -25.85 -43.94 18.14
N ASP A 9 -26.29 -44.96 17.44
CA ASP A 9 -25.63 -46.26 17.42
C ASP A 9 -24.50 -46.25 16.37
N ASP A 10 -24.68 -45.51 15.29
CA ASP A 10 -23.66 -45.33 14.25
C ASP A 10 -22.55 -44.36 14.67
N PHE A 11 -22.87 -43.41 15.52
CA PHE A 11 -21.95 -42.41 16.05
C PHE A 11 -22.09 -42.29 17.59
N PRO A 12 -21.55 -43.28 18.35
CA PRO A 12 -21.67 -43.30 19.80
C PRO A 12 -20.81 -42.18 20.42
N VAL A 13 -21.43 -41.01 20.69
CA VAL A 13 -20.82 -39.95 21.46
C VAL A 13 -20.93 -40.31 22.95
N ARG A 14 -19.82 -40.68 23.55
CA ARG A 14 -19.69 -40.94 24.98
C ARG A 14 -19.17 -39.70 25.68
N TRP A 15 -20.07 -38.86 26.13
CA TRP A 15 -19.74 -37.57 26.74
C TRP A 15 -18.84 -37.68 27.99
N ASP A 16 -18.85 -38.82 28.64
CA ASP A 16 -18.00 -39.13 29.82
C ASP A 16 -16.60 -39.63 29.43
N GLU A 17 -16.48 -40.28 28.28
CA GLU A 17 -15.19 -40.73 27.74
C GLU A 17 -14.56 -39.74 26.74
N ASP A 18 -15.38 -38.91 26.04
CA ASP A 18 -14.94 -37.92 25.06
C ASP A 18 -14.52 -36.58 25.69
N ASN A 19 -14.57 -36.46 27.00
CA ASN A 19 -14.11 -35.25 27.71
C ASN A 19 -12.57 -35.22 27.81
N TYR A 20 -11.89 -35.15 26.69
CA TYR A 20 -10.43 -35.03 26.61
C TYR A 20 -9.94 -33.72 27.25
N MET A 21 -10.83 -32.76 27.50
CA MET A 21 -10.46 -31.46 28.06
C MET A 21 -11.53 -30.93 29.01
N THR A 22 -11.13 -30.69 30.26
CA THR A 22 -12.02 -30.05 31.23
C THR A 22 -12.20 -28.58 30.90
N ARG A 23 -13.33 -27.96 31.31
CA ARG A 23 -13.57 -26.51 31.14
C ARG A 23 -12.42 -25.67 31.70
N ARG A 24 -11.79 -26.13 32.77
CA ARG A 24 -10.66 -25.47 33.42
C ARG A 24 -9.41 -25.52 32.54
N GLU A 25 -9.15 -26.65 31.91
CA GLU A 25 -8.01 -26.81 30.98
C GLU A 25 -8.23 -26.01 29.72
N LEU A 26 -9.42 -26.05 29.13
CA LEU A 26 -9.78 -25.21 28.00
C LEU A 26 -9.54 -23.73 28.30
N ALA A 27 -10.02 -23.27 29.43
CA ALA A 27 -9.80 -21.87 29.86
C ALA A 27 -8.33 -21.53 29.99
N LYS A 28 -7.50 -22.42 30.55
CA LYS A 28 -6.04 -22.22 30.62
C LYS A 28 -5.40 -22.13 29.26
N PHE A 29 -5.73 -23.03 28.33
CA PHE A 29 -5.21 -23.01 26.96
C PHE A 29 -5.62 -21.75 26.22
N LEU A 30 -6.88 -21.32 26.33
CA LEU A 30 -7.36 -20.08 25.73
C LEU A 30 -6.65 -18.85 26.31
N THR A 31 -6.47 -18.80 27.61
CA THR A 31 -5.79 -17.67 28.27
C THR A 31 -4.32 -17.61 27.87
N LEU A 32 -3.61 -18.75 27.90
CA LEU A 32 -2.20 -18.82 27.50
C LEU A 32 -2.02 -18.51 25.99
N GLY A 33 -2.89 -19.05 25.13
CA GLY A 33 -2.87 -18.79 23.70
C GLY A 33 -3.13 -17.33 23.38
N SER A 34 -4.13 -16.73 24.01
CA SER A 34 -4.44 -15.30 23.85
C SER A 34 -3.31 -14.41 24.38
N GLY A 35 -2.71 -14.77 25.53
CA GLY A 35 -1.56 -14.04 26.09
C GLY A 35 -0.33 -14.11 25.18
N LEU A 36 -0.05 -15.29 24.61
CA LEU A 36 1.04 -15.46 23.65
C LEU A 36 0.79 -14.63 22.37
N LEU A 37 -0.42 -14.69 21.83
CA LEU A 37 -0.78 -13.92 20.64
C LEU A 37 -0.65 -12.41 20.90
N ALA A 38 -1.14 -11.92 22.04
CA ALA A 38 -1.00 -10.53 22.42
C ALA A 38 0.49 -10.14 22.55
N GLY A 39 1.31 -10.96 23.20
CA GLY A 39 2.75 -10.73 23.34
C GLY A 39 3.47 -10.65 21.98
N VAL A 40 3.15 -11.57 21.07
CA VAL A 40 3.71 -11.53 19.69
C VAL A 40 3.30 -10.26 18.95
N ASN A 41 2.03 -9.84 19.04
CA ASN A 41 1.58 -8.60 18.40
C ASN A 41 2.29 -7.37 18.98
N VAL A 42 2.46 -7.28 20.30
CA VAL A 42 3.22 -6.19 20.93
C VAL A 42 4.68 -6.20 20.48
N LEU A 43 5.31 -7.36 20.39
CA LEU A 43 6.69 -7.49 19.91
C LEU A 43 6.82 -7.03 18.45
N VAL A 44 5.91 -7.47 17.56
CA VAL A 44 5.90 -7.06 16.15
C VAL A 44 5.69 -5.55 16.02
N ALA A 45 4.76 -4.98 16.79
CA ALA A 45 4.55 -3.53 16.82
C ALA A 45 5.80 -2.79 17.32
N PHE A 46 6.43 -3.26 18.38
CA PHE A 46 7.65 -2.67 18.92
C PHE A 46 8.80 -2.71 17.90
N ILE A 47 9.02 -3.86 17.24
CA ILE A 47 10.02 -3.98 16.16
C ILE A 47 9.67 -3.02 15.02
N GLY A 48 8.40 -2.95 14.61
CA GLY A 48 7.93 -2.05 13.55
C GLY A 48 8.19 -0.58 13.86
N LEU A 49 7.86 -0.14 15.08
CA LEU A 49 8.07 1.24 15.53
C LEU A 49 9.56 1.61 15.64
N ASN A 50 10.43 0.64 15.97
CA ASN A 50 11.87 0.87 16.09
C ASN A 50 12.65 0.63 14.78
N ARG A 51 12.03 0.07 13.75
CA ARG A 51 12.65 -0.02 12.42
C ARG A 51 12.71 1.37 11.81
N ARG A 52 13.90 1.97 11.81
CA ARG A 52 14.19 3.12 10.97
C ARG A 52 14.15 2.62 9.52
N LEU A 53 13.15 3.05 8.76
CA LEU A 53 13.17 2.81 7.32
C LEU A 53 14.46 3.44 6.77
N PRO A 54 15.21 2.74 5.92
CA PRO A 54 16.37 3.33 5.28
C PRO A 54 15.93 4.58 4.53
N ALA A 55 16.72 5.64 4.64
CA ALA A 55 16.47 6.86 3.87
C ALA A 55 16.39 6.50 2.39
N ALA A 56 15.40 7.03 1.69
CA ALA A 56 15.25 6.77 0.27
C ALA A 56 16.52 7.26 -0.47
N PRO A 57 17.05 6.49 -1.43
CA PRO A 57 18.28 6.84 -2.11
C PRO A 57 18.11 8.10 -2.95
N VAL A 58 19.11 8.96 -3.00
CA VAL A 58 19.13 10.05 -3.98
C VAL A 58 19.44 9.47 -5.35
N ARG A 59 18.55 9.67 -6.32
CA ARG A 59 18.68 9.12 -7.67
C ARG A 59 18.44 10.20 -8.73
N ARG A 60 19.36 10.29 -9.70
CA ARG A 60 19.16 11.12 -10.90
C ARG A 60 18.02 10.56 -11.74
N ILE A 61 17.10 11.41 -12.16
CA ILE A 61 15.97 11.07 -13.04
C ILE A 61 16.33 11.40 -14.49
N ALA A 62 16.59 12.70 -14.78
CA ALA A 62 16.87 13.21 -16.12
C ALA A 62 17.49 14.62 -16.03
N ALA A 63 17.97 15.14 -17.13
CA ALA A 63 18.22 16.56 -17.26
C ALA A 63 16.90 17.33 -17.44
N ALA A 64 16.79 18.52 -16.85
CA ALA A 64 15.57 19.33 -16.91
C ALA A 64 15.23 19.73 -18.36
N ASP A 65 16.24 19.96 -19.18
CA ASP A 65 16.08 20.35 -20.58
C ASP A 65 15.65 19.19 -21.49
N ASP A 66 15.87 17.93 -21.08
CA ASP A 66 15.42 16.76 -21.81
C ASP A 66 13.89 16.58 -21.79
N ILE A 67 13.19 17.33 -20.91
CA ILE A 67 11.75 17.17 -20.71
C ILE A 67 11.04 18.42 -21.22
N ALA A 68 10.28 18.29 -22.31
CA ALA A 68 9.56 19.42 -22.88
C ALA A 68 8.44 19.93 -21.94
N PRO A 69 8.14 21.25 -21.92
CA PRO A 69 7.00 21.78 -21.18
C PRO A 69 5.68 21.10 -21.60
N GLY A 70 4.84 20.71 -20.65
CA GLY A 70 3.60 19.98 -20.88
C GLY A 70 3.77 18.48 -21.14
N SER A 71 4.98 17.95 -21.00
CA SER A 71 5.27 16.51 -21.18
C SER A 71 5.50 15.79 -19.85
N SER A 72 5.67 14.48 -19.92
CA SER A 72 5.96 13.63 -18.75
C SER A 72 6.99 12.57 -19.09
N LEU A 73 7.72 12.13 -18.07
CA LEU A 73 8.72 11.07 -18.12
C LEU A 73 8.40 10.00 -17.10
N LEU A 74 8.46 8.73 -17.49
CA LEU A 74 8.35 7.60 -16.56
C LEU A 74 9.73 7.24 -16.03
N PHE A 75 9.81 6.96 -14.72
CA PHE A 75 11.04 6.52 -14.08
C PHE A 75 10.74 5.54 -12.95
N ARG A 76 11.77 5.03 -12.27
CA ARG A 76 11.63 4.08 -11.17
C ARG A 76 12.28 4.63 -9.90
N TYR A 77 11.53 4.64 -8.79
CA TYR A 77 12.04 5.15 -7.52
C TYR A 77 11.14 4.75 -6.33
N PRO A 78 11.67 4.33 -5.18
CA PRO A 78 13.10 4.21 -4.84
C PRO A 78 13.76 2.93 -5.37
N THR A 79 12.96 1.92 -5.74
CA THR A 79 13.44 0.66 -6.26
C THR A 79 13.14 0.52 -7.77
N PRO A 80 13.74 -0.47 -8.46
CA PRO A 80 13.40 -0.74 -9.87
C PRO A 80 11.95 -1.18 -10.10
N ASP A 81 11.25 -1.62 -9.06
CA ASP A 81 9.88 -2.13 -9.14
C ASP A 81 8.83 -1.04 -8.89
N ASP A 82 9.26 0.16 -8.41
CA ASP A 82 8.37 1.25 -8.07
C ASP A 82 8.20 2.24 -9.23
N PRO A 83 7.10 2.14 -10.03
CA PRO A 83 6.88 3.03 -11.15
C PRO A 83 6.50 4.43 -10.67
N CYS A 84 7.13 5.43 -11.25
CA CYS A 84 6.89 6.85 -10.98
C CYS A 84 6.71 7.63 -12.28
N ILE A 85 6.02 8.75 -12.18
CA ILE A 85 5.80 9.69 -13.28
C ILE A 85 6.27 11.09 -12.87
N LEU A 86 7.14 11.68 -13.66
CA LEU A 86 7.56 13.06 -13.57
C LEU A 86 6.79 13.86 -14.63
N VAL A 87 6.23 14.98 -14.26
CA VAL A 87 5.51 15.88 -15.16
C VAL A 87 6.19 17.25 -15.15
N ARG A 88 6.46 17.80 -16.34
CA ARG A 88 6.80 19.22 -16.51
C ARG A 88 5.54 19.94 -16.95
N ASP A 89 5.02 20.84 -16.13
CA ASP A 89 3.88 21.64 -16.54
C ASP A 89 4.26 22.68 -17.63
N ARG A 90 3.27 23.37 -18.18
CA ARG A 90 3.50 24.39 -19.20
C ARG A 90 4.22 25.63 -18.67
N SER A 91 4.22 25.84 -17.35
CA SER A 91 4.97 26.93 -16.68
C SER A 91 6.43 26.57 -16.44
N GLY A 92 6.82 25.31 -16.69
CA GLY A 92 8.18 24.83 -16.50
C GLY A 92 8.43 24.21 -15.12
N ARG A 93 7.39 24.10 -14.24
CA ARG A 93 7.50 23.47 -12.93
C ARG A 93 7.49 21.95 -13.08
N PHE A 94 8.27 21.29 -12.24
CA PHE A 94 8.35 19.84 -12.15
C PHE A 94 7.63 19.32 -10.92
N ASP A 95 6.79 18.32 -11.10
CA ASP A 95 6.12 17.56 -10.06
C ASP A 95 6.25 16.06 -10.37
N ALA A 96 6.52 15.24 -9.37
CA ALA A 96 6.65 13.80 -9.55
C ALA A 96 5.82 13.03 -8.53
N PHE A 97 5.25 11.93 -9.00
CA PHE A 97 4.35 11.10 -8.20
C PHE A 97 4.60 9.62 -8.46
N SER A 98 4.18 8.78 -7.50
CA SER A 98 3.99 7.35 -7.79
C SER A 98 3.01 7.20 -8.95
N GLN A 99 3.33 6.34 -9.91
CA GLN A 99 2.44 6.02 -11.03
C GLN A 99 1.31 5.07 -10.62
N VAL A 100 1.32 4.59 -9.37
CA VAL A 100 0.36 3.60 -8.85
C VAL A 100 -0.90 4.30 -8.34
N CYS A 101 -2.04 4.05 -8.99
CA CYS A 101 -3.35 4.58 -8.60
C CYS A 101 -3.73 4.09 -7.19
N THR A 102 -4.16 5.03 -6.34
CA THR A 102 -4.51 4.75 -4.94
C THR A 102 -5.86 4.03 -4.75
N HIS A 103 -6.58 3.70 -5.84
CA HIS A 103 -7.78 2.86 -5.80
C HIS A 103 -7.42 1.38 -5.86
N LEU A 104 -6.96 0.87 -7.00
CA LEU A 104 -6.63 -0.54 -7.26
C LEU A 104 -5.31 -0.70 -8.04
N SER A 105 -4.33 0.13 -7.77
CA SER A 105 -2.94 0.00 -8.25
C SER A 105 -2.74 0.03 -9.76
N CYS A 106 -3.72 0.48 -10.56
CA CYS A 106 -3.53 0.69 -11.99
C CYS A 106 -2.54 1.82 -12.25
N ALA A 107 -1.77 1.74 -13.34
CA ALA A 107 -0.86 2.81 -13.72
C ALA A 107 -1.62 4.07 -14.17
N VAL A 108 -1.29 5.22 -13.59
CA VAL A 108 -1.81 6.51 -14.05
C VAL A 108 -0.99 7.01 -15.22
N VAL A 109 -1.64 7.78 -16.11
CA VAL A 109 -1.04 8.37 -17.31
C VAL A 109 -1.28 9.88 -17.33
N HIS A 110 -0.30 10.64 -17.83
CA HIS A 110 -0.44 12.07 -17.99
C HIS A 110 -1.36 12.41 -19.17
N ARG A 111 -2.33 13.29 -18.94
CA ARG A 111 -3.24 13.86 -19.93
C ARG A 111 -3.04 15.38 -19.98
N PRO A 112 -2.17 15.89 -20.85
CA PRO A 112 -1.83 17.32 -20.90
C PRO A 112 -3.03 18.21 -21.18
N GLU A 113 -3.96 17.74 -22.02
CA GLU A 113 -5.19 18.47 -22.39
C GLU A 113 -6.11 18.66 -21.16
N GLU A 114 -6.23 17.64 -20.32
CA GLU A 114 -7.06 17.64 -19.13
C GLU A 114 -6.33 18.24 -17.91
N ARG A 115 -5.03 18.52 -18.03
CA ARG A 115 -4.13 18.90 -16.92
C ARG A 115 -4.23 17.96 -15.73
N ALA A 116 -4.31 16.67 -16.00
CA ALA A 116 -4.56 15.63 -15.02
C ALA A 116 -3.68 14.40 -15.24
N LEU A 117 -3.50 13.64 -14.16
CA LEU A 117 -3.03 12.28 -14.18
C LEU A 117 -4.25 11.36 -14.16
N ALA A 118 -4.54 10.67 -15.26
CA ALA A 118 -5.73 9.85 -15.42
C ALA A 118 -5.43 8.37 -15.16
N CYS A 119 -6.32 7.71 -14.41
CA CYS A 119 -6.31 6.26 -14.24
C CYS A 119 -7.32 5.62 -15.21
N PRO A 120 -6.87 4.83 -16.19
CA PRO A 120 -7.77 4.30 -17.24
C PRO A 120 -8.74 3.24 -16.74
N CYS A 121 -8.41 2.54 -15.62
CA CYS A 121 -9.21 1.40 -15.17
C CYS A 121 -10.62 1.78 -14.70
N HIS A 122 -10.76 2.84 -13.90
CA HIS A 122 -12.04 3.25 -13.31
C HIS A 122 -12.27 4.76 -13.42
N LYS A 123 -11.70 5.39 -14.45
CA LYS A 123 -11.86 6.82 -14.74
C LYS A 123 -11.48 7.75 -13.55
N GLY A 124 -10.54 7.30 -12.70
CA GLY A 124 -9.96 8.14 -11.66
C GLY A 124 -9.09 9.23 -12.29
N SER A 125 -9.11 10.43 -11.74
CA SER A 125 -8.20 11.50 -12.14
C SER A 125 -7.59 12.20 -10.95
N PHE A 126 -6.35 12.70 -11.12
CA PHE A 126 -5.59 13.36 -10.08
C PHE A 126 -4.98 14.66 -10.59
N SER A 127 -4.84 15.63 -9.71
CA SER A 127 -4.17 16.90 -9.98
C SER A 127 -2.68 16.68 -10.30
N VAL A 128 -2.20 17.31 -11.37
CA VAL A 128 -0.77 17.30 -11.74
C VAL A 128 0.10 18.03 -10.70
N SER A 129 -0.45 19.03 -10.00
CA SER A 129 0.34 19.85 -9.06
C SER A 129 0.46 19.24 -7.66
N GLU A 130 -0.55 18.50 -7.22
CA GLU A 130 -0.64 18.03 -5.82
C GLU A 130 -0.93 16.54 -5.69
N GLY A 131 -1.21 15.85 -6.80
CA GLY A 131 -1.60 14.44 -6.79
C GLY A 131 -2.95 14.18 -6.11
N ARG A 132 -3.75 15.22 -5.79
CA ARG A 132 -5.07 15.05 -5.16
C ARG A 132 -6.06 14.44 -6.15
N PRO A 133 -6.97 13.54 -5.69
CA PRO A 133 -8.04 13.05 -6.53
C PRO A 133 -8.96 14.20 -6.97
N LEU A 134 -9.28 14.26 -8.25
CA LEU A 134 -10.20 15.22 -8.85
C LEU A 134 -11.53 14.57 -9.19
N ALA A 135 -11.51 13.28 -9.60
CA ALA A 135 -12.70 12.53 -9.96
C ALA A 135 -12.46 11.02 -9.85
N GLY A 136 -13.55 10.26 -9.82
CA GLY A 136 -13.56 8.80 -9.76
C GLY A 136 -13.43 8.24 -8.34
N PRO A 137 -13.21 6.94 -8.20
CA PRO A 137 -13.22 6.25 -6.92
C PRO A 137 -12.01 6.48 -5.99
N PRO A 138 -10.81 6.98 -6.43
CA PRO A 138 -9.72 7.25 -5.53
C PRO A 138 -10.08 8.30 -4.48
N THR A 139 -9.74 8.03 -3.20
CA THR A 139 -10.00 8.94 -2.07
C THR A 139 -8.72 9.53 -1.47
N ARG A 140 -7.55 9.00 -1.84
CA ARG A 140 -6.24 9.44 -1.34
C ARG A 140 -5.40 10.00 -2.47
N ARG A 141 -4.54 10.98 -2.15
CA ARG A 141 -3.58 11.53 -3.10
C ARG A 141 -2.56 10.48 -3.56
N LEU A 142 -1.98 10.69 -4.73
CA LEU A 142 -0.80 9.94 -5.15
C LEU A 142 0.38 10.31 -4.25
N PRO A 143 1.19 9.34 -3.78
CA PRO A 143 2.44 9.63 -3.09
C PRO A 143 3.33 10.52 -3.96
N ARG A 144 3.81 11.62 -3.39
CA ARG A 144 4.68 12.57 -4.09
C ARG A 144 6.13 12.15 -3.96
N ILE A 145 6.90 12.33 -5.02
CA ILE A 145 8.35 12.14 -5.01
C ILE A 145 8.99 13.52 -4.80
N ALA A 146 9.76 13.64 -3.73
CA ALA A 146 10.52 14.86 -3.47
C ALA A 146 11.59 15.03 -4.56
N LEU A 147 11.59 16.21 -5.18
CA LEU A 147 12.52 16.55 -6.25
C LEU A 147 13.53 17.60 -5.76
N GLU A 148 14.79 17.42 -6.15
CA GLU A 148 15.84 18.41 -5.98
C GLU A 148 16.46 18.68 -7.36
N ARG A 149 16.68 19.97 -7.70
CA ARG A 149 17.40 20.35 -8.90
C ARG A 149 18.84 20.71 -8.55
N ARG A 150 19.81 20.02 -9.15
CA ARG A 150 21.25 20.33 -9.03
C ARG A 150 21.80 20.69 -10.40
N GLY A 151 21.96 21.97 -10.65
CA GLY A 151 22.29 22.47 -11.97
C GLY A 151 21.17 22.14 -12.95
N ASP A 152 21.46 21.32 -13.95
CA ASP A 152 20.47 20.86 -14.92
C ASP A 152 19.84 19.51 -14.53
N ASP A 153 20.42 18.77 -13.61
CA ASP A 153 19.92 17.46 -13.21
C ASP A 153 18.74 17.54 -12.23
N LEU A 154 17.71 16.76 -12.50
CA LEU A 154 16.58 16.47 -11.59
C LEU A 154 16.86 15.19 -10.82
N LEU A 155 16.78 15.26 -9.51
CA LEU A 155 17.05 14.19 -8.58
C LEU A 155 15.80 13.86 -7.77
N ALA A 156 15.48 12.58 -7.62
CA ALA A 156 14.54 12.10 -6.61
C ALA A 156 15.27 11.93 -5.28
N THR A 157 14.73 12.48 -4.20
CA THR A 157 15.38 12.51 -2.88
C THR A 157 14.56 11.87 -1.78
N GLY A 158 13.26 11.60 -2.00
CA GLY A 158 12.39 11.03 -1.00
C GLY A 158 10.98 10.77 -1.53
N ILE A 159 10.14 10.17 -0.67
CA ILE A 159 8.71 9.98 -0.92
C ILE A 159 7.94 10.70 0.18
N GLU A 160 6.98 11.53 -0.20
CA GLU A 160 6.04 12.21 0.67
C GLU A 160 4.67 11.52 0.54
N VAL A 161 4.14 11.03 1.66
CA VAL A 161 2.87 10.28 1.71
C VAL A 161 1.72 11.12 2.25
#